data_a7e1e5c80156a89ebe8a3c157c18e9a2
#
_entry.id   a7e1e5c80156a89ebe8a3c157c18e9a2
#
_cell.length_a   1.000
_cell.length_b   1.000
_cell.length_c   1.000
_cell.angle_alpha   90.00
_cell.angle_beta   90.00
_cell.angle_gamma   90.00
#
_symmetry.space_group_name_H-M   'P 1'
#
loop_
_entity.id
_entity.type
_entity.pdbx_description
1 polymer ?
#
loop_
_entity_poly.entity_id
_entity_poly.type
_entity_poly.pdbx_seq_one_letter_code
_entity_poly.pdbx_strand_id
1 'polypeptide(L)'
;MTALLSVKQRERLGDERQSQAIAALRDVLPEHALIWNAEDTTPYECDGLTAYRTRPLAVALPETEAQVAAVLKSCHALGVPVVARGAGTGLSGGAMPHPMGVTLSLAKFNRILKIDPVSRTAVVQCGVRNLAISEAAAPFGLYYAPDPSSQIACTIGGNVAENS
;
A
#
# COMPACT_ATOMS: atom_id res chain seq x y z
N MET A 1 -10.15 13.25 32.65
CA MET A 1 -10.47 11.82 32.86
C MET A 1 -11.18 11.32 31.62
N THR A 2 -10.49 10.63 30.74
CA THR A 2 -11.08 10.04 29.52
C THR A 2 -11.72 8.71 29.92
N ALA A 3 -13.04 8.63 29.93
CA ALA A 3 -13.75 7.38 30.23
C ALA A 3 -13.34 6.30 29.22
N LEU A 4 -12.91 5.14 29.73
CA LEU A 4 -12.60 3.97 28.89
C LEU A 4 -13.91 3.46 28.26
N LEU A 5 -13.98 3.52 26.93
CA LEU A 5 -15.11 2.97 26.17
C LEU A 5 -15.22 1.45 26.40
N SER A 6 -16.43 0.94 26.53
CA SER A 6 -16.69 -0.50 26.55
C SER A 6 -16.31 -1.16 25.19
N VAL A 7 -16.12 -2.49 25.18
CA VAL A 7 -15.81 -3.25 23.96
C VAL A 7 -16.87 -2.99 22.89
N LYS A 8 -18.16 -3.08 23.22
CA LYS A 8 -19.27 -2.81 22.29
C LYS A 8 -19.27 -1.38 21.73
N GLN A 9 -18.85 -0.39 22.53
CA GLN A 9 -18.75 0.99 22.05
C GLN A 9 -17.58 1.16 21.07
N ARG A 10 -16.47 0.46 21.29
CA ARG A 10 -15.32 0.47 20.35
C ARG A 10 -15.66 -0.21 19.03
N GLU A 11 -16.32 -1.36 19.06
CA GLU A 11 -16.82 -2.06 17.86
C GLU A 11 -17.75 -1.17 17.05
N ARG A 12 -18.78 -0.60 17.69
CA ARG A 12 -19.71 0.30 17.01
C ARG A 12 -19.02 1.52 16.36
N LEU A 13 -18.06 2.14 17.06
CA LEU A 13 -17.28 3.25 16.49
C LEU A 13 -16.42 2.78 15.30
N GLY A 14 -15.90 1.57 15.35
CA GLY A 14 -15.19 0.95 14.22
C GLY A 14 -16.09 0.78 12.99
N ASP A 15 -17.29 0.25 13.17
CA ASP A 15 -18.27 0.04 12.10
C ASP A 15 -18.75 1.35 11.47
N GLU A 16 -19.05 2.35 12.30
CA GLU A 16 -19.45 3.69 11.85
C GLU A 16 -18.32 4.35 11.05
N ARG A 17 -17.08 4.23 11.53
CA ARG A 17 -15.90 4.78 10.88
C ARG A 17 -15.61 4.08 9.54
N GLN A 18 -15.74 2.76 9.53
CA GLN A 18 -15.59 1.98 8.30
C GLN A 18 -16.62 2.39 7.26
N SER A 19 -17.88 2.51 7.65
CA SER A 19 -18.97 2.91 6.75
C SER A 19 -18.73 4.31 6.15
N GLN A 20 -18.26 5.26 6.95
CA GLN A 20 -17.92 6.61 6.49
C GLN A 20 -16.74 6.59 5.51
N ALA A 21 -15.69 5.85 5.82
CA ALA A 21 -14.51 5.73 4.96
C ALA A 21 -14.87 5.08 3.61
N ILE A 22 -15.63 3.97 3.63
CA ILE A 22 -16.09 3.28 2.43
C ILE A 22 -16.94 4.21 1.56
N ALA A 23 -17.90 4.93 2.13
CA ALA A 23 -18.77 5.85 1.39
C ALA A 23 -17.92 6.91 0.66
N ALA A 24 -17.00 7.58 1.35
CA ALA A 24 -16.14 8.60 0.76
C ALA A 24 -15.18 8.05 -0.30
N LEU A 25 -14.69 6.81 -0.13
CA LEU A 25 -13.78 6.21 -1.08
C LEU A 25 -14.48 5.67 -2.33
N ARG A 26 -15.75 5.28 -2.24
CA ARG A 26 -16.58 4.91 -3.40
C ARG A 26 -16.81 6.05 -4.37
N ASP A 27 -16.78 7.30 -3.90
CA ASP A 27 -16.91 8.48 -4.75
C ASP A 27 -15.66 8.74 -5.62
N VAL A 28 -14.52 8.16 -5.26
CA VAL A 28 -13.21 8.45 -5.89
C VAL A 28 -12.51 7.21 -6.46
N LEU A 29 -13.00 6.02 -6.15
CA LEU A 29 -12.45 4.75 -6.65
C LEU A 29 -13.53 3.89 -7.30
N PRO A 30 -13.21 3.15 -8.36
CA PRO A 30 -14.10 2.12 -8.88
C PRO A 30 -14.27 0.99 -7.85
N GLU A 31 -15.39 0.28 -7.91
CA GLU A 31 -15.74 -0.75 -6.94
C GLU A 31 -14.65 -1.82 -6.75
N HIS A 32 -14.04 -2.27 -7.85
CA HIS A 32 -12.98 -3.27 -7.81
C HIS A 32 -11.66 -2.79 -7.18
N ALA A 33 -11.50 -1.48 -6.99
CA ALA A 33 -10.31 -0.87 -6.39
C ALA A 33 -10.49 -0.56 -4.89
N LEU A 34 -11.57 -1.04 -4.27
CA LEU A 34 -11.85 -0.85 -2.85
C LEU A 34 -12.28 -2.16 -2.21
N ILE A 35 -11.52 -2.61 -1.22
CA ILE A 35 -11.75 -3.85 -0.47
C ILE A 35 -12.01 -3.49 0.99
N TRP A 36 -13.06 -4.06 1.59
CA TRP A 36 -13.42 -3.79 3.01
C TRP A 36 -13.97 -5.00 3.76
N ASN A 37 -14.32 -6.09 3.05
CA ASN A 37 -14.79 -7.31 3.69
C ASN A 37 -13.67 -7.95 4.52
N ALA A 38 -14.05 -8.58 5.62
CA ALA A 38 -13.11 -9.18 6.55
C ALA A 38 -12.19 -10.22 5.90
N GLU A 39 -12.74 -11.05 5.03
CA GLU A 39 -12.02 -12.11 4.32
C GLU A 39 -11.02 -11.52 3.31
N ASP A 40 -11.45 -10.55 2.53
CA ASP A 40 -10.66 -9.94 1.46
C ASP A 40 -9.53 -9.03 2.00
N THR A 41 -9.69 -8.48 3.22
CA THR A 41 -8.66 -7.66 3.87
C THR A 41 -7.61 -8.47 4.62
N THR A 42 -7.81 -9.77 4.83
CA THR A 42 -6.87 -10.67 5.52
C THR A 42 -5.45 -10.64 4.95
N PRO A 43 -5.20 -10.63 3.62
CA PRO A 43 -3.84 -10.53 3.08
C PRO A 43 -3.09 -9.24 3.43
N TYR A 44 -3.81 -8.25 3.94
CA TYR A 44 -3.27 -6.93 4.29
C TYR A 44 -3.12 -6.70 5.80
N GLU A 45 -3.42 -7.69 6.66
CA GLU A 45 -3.43 -7.54 8.12
C GLU A 45 -2.05 -7.43 8.76
N CYS A 46 -0.99 -7.75 8.03
CA CYS A 46 0.40 -7.63 8.48
C CYS A 46 1.32 -7.31 7.30
N ASP A 47 2.54 -6.93 7.59
CA ASP A 47 3.67 -6.92 6.64
C ASP A 47 4.54 -8.17 6.85
N GLY A 48 5.82 -8.13 6.45
CA GLY A 48 6.78 -9.23 6.68
C GLY A 48 7.02 -9.52 8.17
N LEU A 49 6.73 -8.57 9.06
CA LEU A 49 6.73 -8.76 10.51
C LEU A 49 5.42 -9.42 10.97
N THR A 50 5.29 -10.70 10.72
CA THR A 50 4.05 -11.47 10.94
C THR A 50 3.64 -11.67 12.40
N ALA A 51 4.47 -11.21 13.35
CA ALA A 51 4.20 -11.30 14.79
C ALA A 51 3.02 -10.41 15.23
N TYR A 52 2.72 -9.36 14.46
CA TYR A 52 1.63 -8.43 14.72
C TYR A 52 0.64 -8.46 13.58
N ARG A 53 -0.64 -8.43 13.92
CA ARG A 53 -1.72 -8.42 12.94
C ARG A 53 -2.79 -7.41 13.33
N THR A 54 -3.19 -6.61 12.38
CA THR A 54 -4.26 -5.63 12.55
C THR A 54 -5.00 -5.47 11.24
N ARG A 55 -6.32 -5.48 11.28
CA ARG A 55 -7.13 -5.32 10.09
C ARG A 55 -7.39 -3.83 9.83
N PRO A 56 -7.19 -3.31 8.59
CA PRO A 56 -7.58 -1.96 8.23
C PRO A 56 -9.11 -1.84 8.10
N LEU A 57 -9.64 -0.61 8.13
CA LEU A 57 -11.04 -0.33 7.78
C LEU A 57 -11.35 -0.71 6.34
N ALA A 58 -10.43 -0.42 5.43
CA ALA A 58 -10.50 -0.75 4.02
C ALA A 58 -9.10 -0.76 3.39
N VAL A 59 -9.01 -1.38 2.22
CA VAL A 59 -7.82 -1.34 1.36
C VAL A 59 -8.20 -0.64 0.06
N ALA A 60 -7.50 0.45 -0.27
CA ALA A 60 -7.63 1.17 -1.52
C ALA A 60 -6.53 0.71 -2.49
N LEU A 61 -6.90 0.38 -3.73
CA LEU A 61 -6.02 -0.09 -4.81
C LEU A 61 -6.10 0.85 -6.01
N PRO A 62 -5.68 2.12 -5.89
CA PRO A 62 -5.77 3.08 -6.98
C PRO A 62 -4.91 2.65 -8.17
N GLU A 63 -5.37 3.02 -9.38
CA GLU A 63 -4.70 2.72 -10.65
C GLU A 63 -4.07 3.96 -11.28
N THR A 64 -4.40 5.16 -10.76
CA THR A 64 -3.90 6.44 -11.24
C THR A 64 -3.45 7.34 -10.09
N GLU A 65 -2.52 8.27 -10.37
CA GLU A 65 -2.06 9.27 -9.40
C GLU A 65 -3.22 10.17 -8.94
N ALA A 66 -4.17 10.48 -9.82
CA ALA A 66 -5.36 11.24 -9.46
C ALA A 66 -6.20 10.52 -8.40
N GLN A 67 -6.37 9.19 -8.53
CA GLN A 67 -7.06 8.38 -7.53
C GLN A 67 -6.28 8.34 -6.20
N VAL A 68 -4.95 8.22 -6.23
CA VAL A 68 -4.12 8.31 -5.01
C VAL A 68 -4.36 9.64 -4.29
N ALA A 69 -4.27 10.75 -5.03
CA ALA A 69 -4.51 12.09 -4.47
C ALA A 69 -5.92 12.24 -3.91
N ALA A 70 -6.93 11.69 -4.59
CA ALA A 70 -8.32 11.72 -4.14
C ALA A 70 -8.53 10.90 -2.86
N VAL A 71 -7.97 9.68 -2.77
CA VAL A 71 -8.00 8.85 -1.56
C VAL A 71 -7.38 9.60 -0.38
N LEU A 72 -6.19 10.18 -0.57
CA LEU A 72 -5.51 10.93 0.49
C LEU A 72 -6.32 12.13 0.96
N LYS A 73 -6.95 12.89 0.04
CA LYS A 73 -7.82 14.02 0.37
C LYS A 73 -9.05 13.58 1.16
N SER A 74 -9.72 12.51 0.71
CA SER A 74 -10.91 11.97 1.39
C SER A 74 -10.58 11.49 2.80
N CYS A 75 -9.50 10.72 2.96
CA CYS A 75 -9.05 10.24 4.26
C CYS A 75 -8.63 11.41 5.18
N HIS A 76 -7.93 12.42 4.65
CA HIS A 76 -7.54 13.61 5.41
C HIS A 76 -8.77 14.38 5.92
N ALA A 77 -9.76 14.61 5.05
CA ALA A 77 -10.99 15.31 5.41
C ALA A 77 -11.77 14.60 6.54
N LEU A 78 -11.73 13.28 6.57
CA LEU A 78 -12.35 12.44 7.59
C LEU A 78 -11.46 12.23 8.83
N GLY A 79 -10.20 12.66 8.81
CA GLY A 79 -9.20 12.34 9.84
C GLY A 79 -8.95 10.83 9.94
N VAL A 80 -9.00 10.09 8.82
CA VAL A 80 -8.73 8.66 8.74
C VAL A 80 -7.26 8.46 8.43
N PRO A 81 -6.48 7.73 9.26
CA PRO A 81 -5.09 7.42 8.98
C PRO A 81 -4.94 6.62 7.69
N VAL A 82 -3.86 6.89 6.94
CA VAL A 82 -3.52 6.14 5.73
C VAL A 82 -2.16 5.50 5.91
N VAL A 83 -2.06 4.21 5.61
CA VAL A 83 -0.81 3.46 5.59
C VAL A 83 -0.53 3.04 4.15
N ALA A 84 0.55 3.56 3.57
CA ALA A 84 1.00 3.16 2.24
C ALA A 84 1.60 1.74 2.28
N ARG A 85 1.28 0.93 1.25
CA ARG A 85 1.78 -0.43 1.13
C ARG A 85 2.28 -0.73 -0.29
N GLY A 86 3.52 -1.19 -0.40
CA GLY A 86 4.05 -1.87 -1.58
C GLY A 86 3.72 -3.36 -1.54
N ALA A 87 4.71 -4.23 -1.59
CA ALA A 87 4.53 -5.68 -1.45
C ALA A 87 4.30 -6.15 0.00
N GLY A 88 4.63 -5.32 1.00
CA GLY A 88 4.53 -5.68 2.42
C GLY A 88 5.61 -6.67 2.87
N THR A 89 6.77 -6.68 2.24
CA THR A 89 7.90 -7.56 2.57
C THR A 89 8.79 -7.02 3.69
N GLY A 90 8.62 -5.76 4.07
CA GLY A 90 9.38 -5.10 5.14
C GLY A 90 9.16 -5.76 6.51
N LEU A 91 10.19 -5.69 7.38
CA LEU A 91 10.17 -6.28 8.72
C LEU A 91 10.10 -5.22 9.84
N SER A 92 9.95 -3.95 9.45
CA SER A 92 9.99 -2.81 10.39
C SER A 92 8.60 -2.32 10.84
N GLY A 93 7.54 -2.96 10.35
CA GLY A 93 6.17 -2.53 10.64
C GLY A 93 5.70 -1.33 9.80
N GLY A 94 6.48 -0.88 8.81
CA GLY A 94 6.16 0.30 7.99
C GLY A 94 4.89 0.17 7.15
N ALA A 95 4.51 -1.06 6.78
CA ALA A 95 3.27 -1.37 6.05
C ALA A 95 2.19 -2.02 6.93
N MET A 96 2.37 -2.03 8.25
CA MET A 96 1.35 -2.49 9.21
C MET A 96 0.11 -1.60 9.14
N PRO A 97 -1.09 -2.18 8.94
CA PRO A 97 -2.30 -1.38 8.88
C PRO A 97 -2.62 -0.72 10.23
N HIS A 98 -3.31 0.40 10.15
CA HIS A 98 -3.91 1.03 11.33
C HIS A 98 -5.36 0.53 11.48
N PRO A 99 -5.83 0.13 12.70
CA PRO A 99 -7.16 -0.45 12.89
C PRO A 99 -8.30 0.52 12.56
N MET A 100 -8.05 1.82 12.62
CA MET A 100 -9.00 2.88 12.26
C MET A 100 -8.57 3.61 10.99
N GLY A 101 -7.79 2.95 10.13
CA GLY A 101 -7.20 3.55 8.95
C GLY A 101 -7.46 2.77 7.67
N VAL A 102 -7.03 3.34 6.56
CA VAL A 102 -7.07 2.77 5.22
C VAL A 102 -5.67 2.35 4.81
N THR A 103 -5.52 1.13 4.30
CA THR A 103 -4.29 0.71 3.62
C THR A 103 -4.35 1.15 2.16
N LEU A 104 -3.38 1.96 1.74
CA LEU A 104 -3.23 2.42 0.37
C LEU A 104 -2.22 1.54 -0.35
N SER A 105 -2.69 0.56 -1.10
CA SER A 105 -1.83 -0.35 -1.85
C SER A 105 -1.47 0.23 -3.21
N LEU A 106 -0.18 0.32 -3.50
CA LEU A 106 0.34 0.83 -4.78
C LEU A 106 0.71 -0.30 -5.76
N ALA A 107 0.19 -1.50 -5.57
CA ALA A 107 0.49 -2.68 -6.38
C ALA A 107 0.11 -2.53 -7.86
N LYS A 108 -0.85 -1.65 -8.19
CA LYS A 108 -1.26 -1.36 -9.58
C LYS A 108 -0.29 -0.46 -10.34
N PHE A 109 0.62 0.22 -9.66
CA PHE A 109 1.67 1.06 -10.25
C PHE A 109 2.90 0.22 -10.62
N ASN A 110 2.74 -0.74 -11.52
CA ASN A 110 3.74 -1.77 -11.82
C ASN A 110 4.35 -1.67 -13.22
N ARG A 111 4.28 -0.52 -13.88
CA ARG A 111 4.84 -0.34 -15.22
C ARG A 111 6.27 0.16 -15.20
N ILE A 112 7.12 -0.45 -16.05
CA ILE A 112 8.43 0.09 -16.43
C ILE A 112 8.15 1.05 -17.60
N LEU A 113 8.39 2.32 -17.41
CA LEU A 113 8.04 3.37 -18.37
C LEU A 113 9.14 3.59 -19.41
N LYS A 114 10.42 3.47 -19.00
CA LYS A 114 11.57 3.66 -19.90
C LYS A 114 12.78 2.92 -19.32
N ILE A 115 13.55 2.27 -20.20
CA ILE A 115 14.94 1.87 -19.96
C ILE A 115 15.81 2.71 -20.89
N ASP A 116 16.82 3.37 -20.35
CA ASP A 116 17.79 4.15 -21.10
C ASP A 116 19.18 3.54 -20.87
N PRO A 117 19.67 2.69 -21.80
CA PRO A 117 20.94 2.01 -21.64
C PRO A 117 22.13 2.95 -21.74
N VAL A 118 22.00 4.08 -22.45
CA VAL A 118 23.09 5.06 -22.62
C VAL A 118 23.35 5.81 -21.30
N SER A 119 22.30 6.32 -20.68
CA SER A 119 22.39 6.99 -19.37
C SER A 119 22.34 6.01 -18.19
N ARG A 120 22.15 4.70 -18.45
CA ARG A 120 22.02 3.64 -17.44
C ARG A 120 20.95 3.96 -16.39
N THR A 121 19.80 4.43 -16.86
CA THR A 121 18.67 4.77 -15.99
C THR A 121 17.40 4.02 -16.38
N ALA A 122 16.54 3.78 -15.39
CA ALA A 122 15.21 3.26 -15.59
C ALA A 122 14.18 4.21 -14.97
N VAL A 123 13.11 4.51 -15.71
CA VAL A 123 11.94 5.22 -15.17
C VAL A 123 10.84 4.19 -14.95
N VAL A 124 10.45 4.03 -13.70
CA VAL A 124 9.52 2.98 -13.29
C VAL A 124 8.48 3.53 -12.32
N GLN A 125 7.32 2.90 -12.28
CA GLN A 125 6.32 3.19 -11.25
C GLN A 125 6.71 2.51 -9.92
N CYS A 126 6.23 3.04 -8.80
CA CYS A 126 6.66 2.64 -7.44
C CYS A 126 6.32 1.19 -7.06
N GLY A 127 5.32 0.57 -7.69
CA GLY A 127 4.93 -0.82 -7.49
C GLY A 127 5.69 -1.84 -8.36
N VAL A 128 6.66 -1.40 -9.18
CA VAL A 128 7.50 -2.33 -9.95
C VAL A 128 8.38 -3.13 -9.00
N ARG A 129 8.44 -4.45 -9.21
CA ARG A 129 9.31 -5.35 -8.44
C ARG A 129 10.78 -5.07 -8.72
N ASN A 130 11.61 -5.16 -7.71
CA ASN A 130 13.07 -4.96 -7.83
C ASN A 130 13.66 -5.81 -8.96
N LEU A 131 13.44 -7.12 -8.94
CA LEU A 131 13.97 -8.04 -9.95
C LEU A 131 13.48 -7.72 -11.37
N ALA A 132 12.25 -7.25 -11.53
CA ALA A 132 11.71 -6.91 -12.85
C ALA A 132 12.48 -5.78 -13.55
N ILE A 133 13.11 -4.89 -12.79
CA ILE A 133 13.98 -3.83 -13.35
C ILE A 133 15.23 -4.46 -13.96
N SER A 134 15.86 -5.42 -13.25
CA SER A 134 17.02 -6.15 -13.76
C SER A 134 16.67 -6.99 -14.98
N GLU A 135 15.52 -7.69 -14.96
CA GLU A 135 15.01 -8.48 -16.10
C GLU A 135 14.82 -7.60 -17.34
N ALA A 136 14.26 -6.40 -17.17
CA ALA A 136 14.06 -5.44 -18.26
C ALA A 136 15.37 -4.82 -18.78
N ALA A 137 16.39 -4.70 -17.92
CA ALA A 137 17.69 -4.13 -18.27
C ALA A 137 18.65 -5.19 -18.89
N ALA A 138 18.42 -6.46 -18.63
CA ALA A 138 19.28 -7.57 -19.07
C ALA A 138 19.59 -7.60 -20.59
N PRO A 139 18.62 -7.31 -21.51
CA PRO A 139 18.93 -7.26 -22.96
C PRO A 139 20.00 -6.22 -23.34
N PHE A 140 20.25 -5.24 -22.47
CA PHE A 140 21.26 -4.19 -22.67
C PHE A 140 22.57 -4.48 -21.94
N GLY A 141 22.73 -5.68 -21.35
CA GLY A 141 23.89 -6.02 -20.52
C GLY A 141 23.96 -5.26 -19.19
N LEU A 142 22.82 -4.80 -18.70
CA LEU A 142 22.68 -4.01 -17.46
C LEU A 142 21.82 -4.77 -16.43
N TYR A 143 21.96 -4.39 -15.17
CA TYR A 143 21.11 -4.86 -14.09
C TYR A 143 20.93 -3.76 -13.03
N TYR A 144 19.89 -3.88 -12.22
CA TYR A 144 19.66 -3.00 -11.08
C TYR A 144 20.44 -3.52 -9.88
N ALA A 145 21.45 -2.76 -9.44
CA ALA A 145 22.43 -3.22 -8.47
C ALA A 145 21.91 -3.52 -7.05
N PRO A 146 20.95 -2.76 -6.46
CA PRO A 146 20.38 -3.12 -5.18
C PRO A 146 19.71 -4.50 -5.21
N ASP A 147 20.14 -5.38 -4.31
CA ASP A 147 19.79 -6.81 -4.29
C ASP A 147 19.26 -7.24 -2.91
N PRO A 148 18.08 -6.77 -2.48
CA PRO A 148 17.49 -7.24 -1.25
C PRO A 148 17.05 -8.70 -1.37
N SER A 149 17.11 -9.46 -0.27
CA SER A 149 16.72 -10.89 -0.24
C SER A 149 15.29 -11.13 -0.74
N SER A 150 14.43 -10.12 -0.70
CA SER A 150 13.04 -10.14 -1.19
C SER A 150 12.88 -9.61 -2.62
N GLN A 151 13.94 -9.47 -3.42
CA GLN A 151 13.93 -8.83 -4.75
C GLN A 151 12.87 -9.35 -5.72
N ILE A 152 12.47 -10.61 -5.59
CA ILE A 152 11.41 -11.21 -6.41
C ILE A 152 10.01 -10.67 -6.08
N ALA A 153 9.82 -10.08 -4.90
CA ALA A 153 8.54 -9.62 -4.39
C ALA A 153 8.53 -8.13 -4.03
N CYS A 154 9.59 -7.60 -3.40
CA CYS A 154 9.63 -6.22 -2.96
C CYS A 154 9.51 -5.25 -4.14
N THR A 155 8.94 -4.06 -3.86
CA THR A 155 8.71 -3.03 -4.87
C THR A 155 9.68 -1.88 -4.70
N ILE A 156 10.03 -1.21 -5.81
CA ILE A 156 11.00 -0.11 -5.79
C ILE A 156 10.57 1.03 -4.86
N GLY A 157 9.29 1.35 -4.77
CA GLY A 157 8.79 2.36 -3.84
C GLY A 157 8.98 1.95 -2.37
N GLY A 158 8.81 0.65 -2.06
CA GLY A 158 9.09 0.10 -0.74
C GLY A 158 10.58 0.16 -0.41
N ASN A 159 11.45 -0.21 -1.36
CA ASN A 159 12.90 -0.15 -1.18
C ASN A 159 13.38 1.28 -0.86
N VAL A 160 12.84 2.28 -1.58
CA VAL A 160 13.14 3.70 -1.32
C VAL A 160 12.63 4.13 0.06
N ALA A 161 11.42 3.72 0.44
CA ALA A 161 10.82 4.10 1.72
C ALA A 161 11.57 3.50 2.93
N GLU A 162 12.11 2.29 2.79
CA GLU A 162 12.84 1.57 3.84
C GLU A 162 14.36 1.78 3.76
N ASN A 163 14.84 2.49 2.74
CA ASN A 163 16.28 2.69 2.48
C ASN A 163 17.06 1.35 2.35
N SER A 164 16.49 0.41 1.61
CA SER A 164 17.04 -0.96 1.43
C SER A 164 17.58 -1.20 0.03
#